data_4a81ecd17156c3a3b8c4d495ccddeb5d
#
_entry.id   4a81ecd17156c3a3b8c4d495ccddeb5d
#
_cell.length_a   1.000
_cell.length_b   1.000
_cell.length_c   1.000
_cell.angle_alpha   90.00
_cell.angle_beta   90.00
_cell.angle_gamma   90.00
#
_symmetry.space_group_name_H-M   'P 1'
#
loop_
_entity.id
_entity.type
_entity.pdbx_description
1 polymer ?
#
loop_
_entity_poly.entity_id
_entity_poly.type
_entity_poly.pdbx_seq_one_letter_code
_entity_poly.pdbx_strand_id
1 'polypeptide(L)' 'METARVFEDGEWPGDWRVEWIDDDGGIEVAVFSGPNARERALRYADGQYGNFQEVSLGPYSDP' A
#
# COMPACT_ATOMS: atom_id res chain seq x y z
N MET A 1 -6.47 16.36 3.54
CA MET A 1 -6.19 15.10 4.21
C MET A 1 -5.75 14.06 3.19
N GLU A 2 -4.65 13.41 3.49
CA GLU A 2 -4.11 12.46 2.54
C GLU A 2 -4.83 11.14 2.60
N THR A 3 -4.79 10.43 1.52
CA THR A 3 -5.37 9.11 1.44
C THR A 3 -4.24 8.09 1.40
N ALA A 4 -4.34 7.08 2.21
CA ALA A 4 -3.33 6.02 2.18
C ALA A 4 -3.40 5.27 0.86
N ARG A 5 -2.27 4.74 0.44
CA ARG A 5 -2.21 3.97 -0.79
C ARG A 5 -1.79 2.56 -0.47
N VAL A 6 -2.45 1.61 -1.10
CA VAL A 6 -2.13 0.20 -0.93
C VAL A 6 -1.77 -0.34 -2.30
N PHE A 7 -0.59 -0.93 -2.41
CA PHE A 7 -0.14 -1.42 -3.71
C PHE A 7 0.85 -2.56 -3.53
N GLU A 8 0.95 -3.37 -4.57
CA GLU A 8 1.90 -4.47 -4.58
C GLU A 8 3.28 -3.93 -4.88
N ASP A 9 4.29 -4.46 -4.18
CA ASP A 9 5.65 -4.01 -4.38
C ASP A 9 6.11 -4.39 -5.78
N GLY A 10 6.71 -3.43 -6.47
CA GLY A 10 7.14 -3.69 -7.83
C GLY A 10 8.34 -4.60 -7.93
N GLU A 11 9.16 -4.64 -6.90
CA GLU A 11 10.36 -5.47 -6.90
C GLU A 11 10.16 -6.84 -6.31
N TRP A 12 9.21 -6.93 -5.38
CA TRP A 12 9.00 -8.18 -4.64
C TRP A 12 7.55 -8.59 -4.81
N PRO A 13 7.25 -9.29 -5.87
CA PRO A 13 5.86 -9.72 -6.12
C PRO A 13 5.34 -10.51 -4.93
N GLY A 14 4.12 -10.22 -4.56
CA GLY A 14 3.51 -10.86 -3.42
C GLY A 14 3.63 -10.06 -2.14
N ASP A 15 4.53 -9.09 -2.11
CA ASP A 15 4.61 -8.19 -0.97
C ASP A 15 3.72 -6.99 -1.25
N TRP A 16 3.07 -6.49 -0.22
CA TRP A 16 2.17 -5.35 -0.36
C TRP A 16 2.58 -4.25 0.58
N ARG A 17 2.40 -3.02 0.15
CA ARG A 17 2.77 -1.85 0.92
C ARG A 17 1.58 -0.97 1.16
N VAL A 18 1.57 -0.36 2.34
CA VAL A 18 0.63 0.69 2.66
C VAL A 18 1.46 1.94 2.92
N GLU A 19 1.23 2.98 2.14
CA GLU A 19 1.95 4.23 2.31
C GLU A 19 0.99 5.33 2.67
N TRP A 20 1.40 6.16 3.60
CA TRP A 20 0.59 7.29 4.01
C TRP A 20 1.51 8.48 4.26
N ILE A 21 1.11 9.64 3.76
CA ILE A 21 1.89 10.86 3.91
C ILE A 21 1.13 11.74 4.88
N ASP A 22 1.78 12.08 5.99
CA ASP A 22 1.10 12.89 6.98
C ASP A 22 1.22 14.37 6.64
N ASP A 23 0.60 15.20 7.45
CA ASP A 23 0.53 16.62 7.16
C ASP A 23 1.87 17.30 7.24
N ASP A 24 2.80 16.71 7.94
CA ASP A 24 4.13 17.28 8.06
C ASP A 24 5.04 16.85 6.94
N GLY A 25 4.53 16.06 6.02
CA GLY A 25 5.35 15.56 4.93
C GLY A 25 6.07 14.29 5.27
N GLY A 26 5.85 13.73 6.45
CA GLY A 26 6.45 12.44 6.80
C GLY A 26 5.75 11.33 6.06
N ILE A 27 6.52 10.28 5.75
CA ILE A 27 5.97 9.14 5.03
C ILE A 27 6.00 7.94 5.96
N GLU A 28 4.84 7.30 6.12
CA GLU A 28 4.75 6.06 6.87
C GLU A 28 4.54 4.93 5.89
N VAL A 29 5.28 3.87 6.08
CA VAL A 29 5.18 2.72 5.19
C VAL A 29 5.06 1.46 6.03
N ALA A 30 4.11 0.62 5.69
CA ALA A 30 3.99 -0.70 6.29
C ALA A 30 4.10 -1.72 5.18
N VAL A 31 4.86 -2.77 5.40
CA VAL A 31 5.08 -3.79 4.39
C VAL A 31 4.49 -5.10 4.89
N PHE A 32 3.75 -5.76 4.03
CA PHE A 32 3.11 -7.04 4.34
C PHE A 32 3.63 -8.10 3.38
N SER A 33 4.05 -9.21 3.93
CA SER A 33 4.60 -10.30 3.14
C SER A 33 3.92 -11.59 3.54
N GLY A 34 4.10 -12.60 2.73
CA GLY A 34 3.59 -13.93 3.03
C GLY A 34 2.15 -14.10 2.60
N PRO A 35 1.48 -15.13 3.11
CA PRO A 35 0.14 -15.43 2.65
C PRO A 35 -0.83 -14.32 2.99
N ASN A 36 -1.71 -14.04 2.06
CA ASN A 36 -2.77 -13.05 2.25
C ASN A 36 -2.21 -11.65 2.51
N ALA A 37 -1.05 -11.35 1.94
CA ALA A 37 -0.43 -10.04 2.17
C ALA A 37 -1.35 -8.91 1.71
N ARG A 38 -1.97 -9.06 0.55
CA ARG A 38 -2.87 -8.03 0.04
C ARG A 38 -4.03 -7.79 1.01
N GLU A 39 -4.64 -8.87 1.45
CA GLU A 39 -5.77 -8.77 2.35
C GLU A 39 -5.39 -8.12 3.65
N ARG A 40 -4.23 -8.50 4.19
CA ARG A 40 -3.78 -7.93 5.44
C ARG A 40 -3.43 -6.46 5.28
N ALA A 41 -2.86 -6.08 4.15
CA ALA A 41 -2.54 -4.68 3.89
C ALA A 41 -3.80 -3.84 3.79
N LEU A 42 -4.82 -4.35 3.08
CA LEU A 42 -6.06 -3.61 2.95
C LEU A 42 -6.75 -3.44 4.31
N ARG A 43 -6.72 -4.49 5.11
CA ARG A 43 -7.33 -4.44 6.42
C ARG A 43 -6.61 -3.45 7.33
N TYR A 44 -5.30 -3.44 7.23
CA TYR A 44 -4.50 -2.51 8.01
C TYR A 44 -4.81 -1.06 7.60
N ALA A 45 -4.87 -0.80 6.31
CA ALA A 45 -5.14 0.54 5.84
C ALA A 45 -6.52 1.01 6.29
N ASP A 46 -7.50 0.12 6.21
CA ASP A 46 -8.86 0.48 6.61
C ASP A 46 -8.92 0.79 8.10
N GLY A 47 -8.28 -0.03 8.92
CA GLY A 47 -8.34 0.18 10.36
C GLY A 47 -7.50 1.34 10.84
N GLN A 48 -6.38 1.59 10.17
CA GLN A 48 -5.45 2.61 10.61
C GLN A 48 -5.82 4.00 10.10
N TYR A 49 -6.26 4.08 8.86
CA TYR A 49 -6.49 5.37 8.22
C TYR A 49 -7.94 5.62 7.85
N GLY A 50 -8.70 4.59 7.70
CA GLY A 50 -10.11 4.70 7.35
C GLY A 50 -10.35 4.94 5.87
N ASN A 51 -9.49 5.70 5.23
CA ASN A 51 -9.55 5.96 3.80
C ASN A 51 -8.32 5.43 3.14
N PHE A 52 -8.49 4.69 2.07
CA PHE A 52 -7.32 4.24 1.33
C PHE A 52 -7.71 3.99 -0.11
N GLN A 53 -6.69 3.93 -0.96
CA GLN A 53 -6.87 3.72 -2.37
C GLN A 53 -5.99 2.56 -2.76
N GLU A 54 -6.56 1.56 -3.40
CA GLU A 54 -5.76 0.46 -3.92
C GLU A 54 -5.26 0.85 -5.29
N VAL A 55 -3.94 0.85 -5.46
CA VAL A 55 -3.32 1.32 -6.67
C VAL A 55 -2.68 0.14 -7.37
N SER A 56 -2.89 0.05 -8.66
CA SER A 56 -2.23 -0.97 -9.45
C SER A 56 -1.09 -0.31 -10.19
N LEU A 57 0.12 -0.72 -9.89
CA LEU A 57 1.26 -0.14 -10.55
C LEU A 57 1.45 -0.68 -11.94
N GLY A 58 0.85 -1.78 -12.22
CA GLY A 58 0.94 -2.33 -13.54
C GLY A 58 2.32 -2.82 -13.89
N PRO A 59 2.42 -3.55 -14.96
CA PRO A 59 3.73 -4.02 -15.39
C PRO A 59 4.48 -2.89 -16.06
N TYR A 60 5.74 -2.93 -15.87
CA TYR A 60 6.51 -1.98 -16.52
C TYR A 60 6.57 -2.20 -17.97
N SER A 61 6.25 -3.34 -18.34
CA SER A 61 6.32 -3.64 -19.69
C SER A 61 5.53 -2.81 -20.54
N ASP A 62 4.72 -2.19 -20.07
CA ASP A 62 3.94 -1.55 -20.85
C ASP A 62 4.42 -0.57 -21.40
N PRO A 63 4.55 -0.40 -22.12
CA PRO A 63 4.26 -0.10 -23.09
C PRO A 63 4.40 -0.18 -23.95
#